data_caf03974efc27f61ee774ac62ff22138
#
_entry.id   caf03974efc27f61ee774ac62ff22138
#
_cell.length_a   1.000
_cell.length_b   1.000
_cell.length_c   1.000
_cell.angle_alpha   90.00
_cell.angle_beta   90.00
_cell.angle_gamma   90.00
#
_symmetry.space_group_name_H-M   'P 1'
#
loop_
_entity.id
_entity.type
_entity.pdbx_description
1 polymer ?
#
loop_
_entity_poly.entity_id
_entity_poly.type
_entity_poly.pdbx_seq_one_letter_code
_entity_poly.pdbx_strand_id
1 'polypeptide(L)'
;MVRMREDRRILCTLSLLLAAVFFMGTDQATAQQVQLEGAIIAAPRISPQDAFRQVSSGQAILVCAYEDETKCNTMMLQGAISLKEFESGLPNLKKDQPIIFYCA
;
A
#
# COMPACT_ATOMS: atom_id res chain seq x y z
N MET A 1 -59.85 -13.96 19.18
CA MET A 1 -58.87 -14.99 18.74
C MET A 1 -58.29 -14.72 17.32
N VAL A 2 -58.90 -13.91 16.51
CA VAL A 2 -58.43 -13.65 15.14
C VAL A 2 -57.25 -12.60 15.15
N ARG A 3 -57.15 -11.73 16.15
CA ARG A 3 -56.10 -10.70 16.25
C ARG A 3 -54.71 -11.24 16.64
N MET A 4 -54.65 -12.39 17.29
CA MET A 4 -53.34 -12.97 17.68
C MET A 4 -52.63 -13.70 16.54
N ARG A 5 -53.30 -14.02 15.44
CA ARG A 5 -52.68 -14.68 14.30
C ARG A 5 -52.00 -13.73 13.31
N GLU A 6 -52.42 -12.48 13.29
CA GLU A 6 -51.79 -11.45 12.43
C GLU A 6 -50.48 -10.94 13.05
N ASP A 7 -50.45 -10.79 14.35
CA ASP A 7 -49.25 -10.30 15.02
C ASP A 7 -48.05 -11.27 14.90
N ARG A 8 -48.30 -12.57 14.84
CA ARG A 8 -47.27 -13.59 14.62
C ARG A 8 -46.68 -13.57 13.21
N ARG A 9 -47.48 -13.21 12.22
CA ARG A 9 -47.02 -13.12 10.85
C ARG A 9 -46.22 -11.86 10.58
N ILE A 10 -46.60 -10.76 11.24
CA ILE A 10 -45.89 -9.49 11.18
C ILE A 10 -44.54 -9.59 11.91
N LEU A 11 -44.47 -10.25 13.06
CA LEU A 11 -43.24 -10.50 13.80
C LEU A 11 -42.24 -11.40 13.03
N CYS A 12 -42.74 -12.40 12.32
CA CYS A 12 -41.88 -13.26 11.49
C CYS A 12 -41.33 -12.52 10.25
N THR A 13 -42.14 -11.64 9.64
CA THR A 13 -41.70 -10.86 8.47
C THR A 13 -40.71 -9.76 8.84
N LEU A 14 -40.87 -9.13 10.01
CA LEU A 14 -39.89 -8.15 10.52
C LEU A 14 -38.57 -8.80 10.94
N SER A 15 -38.61 -10.02 11.47
CA SER A 15 -37.41 -10.77 11.82
C SER A 15 -36.60 -11.21 10.58
N LEU A 16 -37.27 -11.56 9.50
CA LEU A 16 -36.62 -11.91 8.23
C LEU A 16 -36.00 -10.69 7.52
N LEU A 17 -36.61 -9.51 7.63
CA LEU A 17 -36.05 -8.26 7.10
C LEU A 17 -34.80 -7.79 7.85
N LEU A 18 -34.75 -7.98 9.17
CA LEU A 18 -33.58 -7.67 9.98
C LEU A 18 -32.39 -8.61 9.70
N ALA A 19 -32.64 -9.88 9.38
CA ALA A 19 -31.61 -10.83 9.00
C ALA A 19 -30.99 -10.52 7.61
N ALA A 20 -31.77 -9.99 6.68
CA ALA A 20 -31.29 -9.61 5.36
C ALA A 20 -30.36 -8.38 5.39
N VAL A 21 -30.56 -7.43 6.32
CA VAL A 21 -29.70 -6.24 6.48
C VAL A 21 -28.34 -6.61 7.09
N PHE A 22 -28.28 -7.67 7.91
CA PHE A 22 -27.02 -8.12 8.51
C PHE A 22 -26.08 -8.82 7.51
N PHE A 23 -26.62 -9.37 6.41
CA PHE A 23 -25.83 -10.04 5.38
C PHE A 23 -25.16 -9.10 4.38
N MET A 24 -25.63 -7.84 4.27
CA MET A 24 -25.05 -6.86 3.34
C MET A 24 -23.82 -6.13 3.90
N GLY A 25 -23.51 -6.28 5.20
CA GLY A 25 -22.40 -5.57 5.85
C GLY A 25 -21.03 -6.25 5.74
N THR A 26 -20.95 -7.50 5.28
CA THR A 26 -19.71 -8.28 5.28
C THR A 26 -18.92 -8.23 3.99
N ASP A 27 -19.52 -7.83 2.87
CA ASP A 27 -18.84 -7.77 1.57
C ASP A 27 -17.95 -6.54 1.38
N GLN A 28 -18.17 -5.47 2.14
CA GLN A 28 -17.39 -4.24 1.99
C GLN A 28 -15.99 -4.31 2.63
N ALA A 29 -15.80 -5.11 3.65
CA ALA A 29 -14.51 -5.25 4.32
C ALA A 29 -13.48 -6.03 3.48
N THR A 30 -13.92 -6.99 2.68
CA THR A 30 -13.05 -7.81 1.83
C THR A 30 -12.55 -7.07 0.60
N ALA A 31 -13.36 -6.18 0.02
CA ALA A 31 -12.99 -5.38 -1.15
C ALA A 31 -11.90 -4.33 -0.83
N GLN A 32 -11.89 -3.76 0.37
CA GLN A 32 -10.87 -2.79 0.79
C GLN A 32 -9.51 -3.45 1.05
N GLN A 33 -9.45 -4.67 1.56
CA GLN A 33 -8.18 -5.40 1.76
C GLN A 33 -7.52 -5.78 0.43
N VAL A 34 -8.29 -6.19 -0.56
CA VAL A 34 -7.77 -6.52 -1.91
C VAL A 34 -7.21 -5.28 -2.62
N GLN A 35 -7.79 -4.10 -2.42
CA GLN A 35 -7.27 -2.86 -2.98
C GLN A 35 -5.95 -2.42 -2.32
N LEU A 36 -5.77 -2.65 -1.04
CA LEU A 36 -4.51 -2.31 -0.34
C LEU A 36 -3.35 -3.21 -0.78
N GLU A 37 -3.58 -4.50 -0.94
CA GLU A 37 -2.58 -5.44 -1.47
C GLU A 37 -2.22 -5.13 -2.93
N GLY A 38 -3.18 -4.78 -3.76
CA GLY A 38 -2.93 -4.35 -5.14
C GLY A 38 -2.13 -3.06 -5.25
N ALA A 39 -2.30 -2.11 -4.33
CA ALA A 39 -1.55 -0.86 -4.28
C ALA A 39 -0.09 -1.06 -3.84
N ILE A 40 0.20 -2.04 -2.98
CA ILE A 40 1.56 -2.38 -2.53
C ILE A 40 2.36 -3.10 -3.62
N ILE A 41 1.71 -3.92 -4.44
CA ILE A 41 2.35 -4.67 -5.53
C ILE A 41 2.66 -3.79 -6.74
N ALA A 42 1.97 -2.68 -6.92
CA ALA A 42 2.11 -1.76 -8.06
C ALA A 42 3.02 -0.57 -7.75
N ALA A 43 4.22 -0.79 -7.19
CA ALA A 43 5.22 0.26 -7.08
C ALA A 43 5.55 0.82 -8.47
N PRO A 44 5.42 2.13 -8.70
CA PRO A 44 5.69 2.71 -10.01
C PRO A 44 7.15 2.52 -10.38
N ARG A 45 7.39 2.12 -11.63
CA ARG A 45 8.73 2.00 -12.19
C ARG A 45 9.09 3.26 -12.96
N ILE A 46 10.33 3.68 -12.83
CA ILE A 46 10.88 4.81 -13.56
C ILE A 46 11.90 4.31 -14.59
N SER A 47 11.99 4.98 -15.73
CA SER A 47 13.01 4.68 -16.73
C SER A 47 14.41 5.06 -16.23
N PRO A 48 15.48 4.38 -16.66
CA PRO A 48 16.85 4.74 -16.28
C PRO A 48 17.20 6.19 -16.64
N GLN A 49 16.72 6.67 -17.77
CA GLN A 49 16.97 8.03 -18.25
C GLN A 49 16.30 9.09 -17.34
N ASP A 50 15.07 8.82 -16.91
CA ASP A 50 14.34 9.71 -16.01
C ASP A 50 14.94 9.69 -14.60
N ALA A 51 15.33 8.51 -14.12
CA ALA A 51 16.03 8.35 -12.86
C ALA A 51 17.34 9.15 -12.85
N PHE A 52 18.16 9.02 -13.90
CA PHE A 52 19.40 9.77 -14.05
C PHE A 52 19.17 11.27 -14.00
N ARG A 53 18.16 11.78 -14.72
CA ARG A 53 17.81 13.20 -14.71
C ARG A 53 17.43 13.70 -13.31
N GLN A 54 16.58 12.97 -12.63
CA GLN A 54 16.10 13.37 -11.31
C GLN A 54 17.22 13.32 -10.24
N VAL A 55 18.07 12.31 -10.28
CA VAL A 55 19.21 12.20 -9.36
C VAL A 55 20.27 13.26 -9.66
N SER A 56 20.61 13.46 -10.93
CA SER A 56 21.61 14.47 -11.35
C SER A 56 21.19 15.91 -11.02
N SER A 57 19.90 16.20 -11.05
CA SER A 57 19.35 17.52 -10.67
C SER A 57 19.13 17.67 -9.16
N GLY A 58 19.37 16.65 -8.36
CA GLY A 58 19.13 16.68 -6.91
C GLY A 58 17.66 16.58 -6.51
N GLN A 59 16.77 16.23 -7.43
CA GLN A 59 15.32 16.07 -7.15
C GLN A 59 15.01 14.76 -6.44
N ALA A 60 15.77 13.69 -6.68
CA ALA A 60 15.57 12.39 -6.09
C ALA A 60 16.85 11.83 -5.47
N ILE A 61 16.69 11.02 -4.44
CA ILE A 61 17.75 10.24 -3.82
C ILE A 61 17.76 8.86 -4.44
N LEU A 62 18.93 8.39 -4.90
CA LEU A 62 19.14 7.05 -5.44
C LEU A 62 19.69 6.14 -4.36
N VAL A 63 18.99 5.04 -4.09
CA VAL A 63 19.33 4.10 -3.02
C VAL A 63 19.55 2.71 -3.59
N CYS A 64 20.70 2.11 -3.26
CA CYS A 64 20.98 0.71 -3.52
C CYS A 64 20.14 -0.15 -2.57
N ALA A 65 19.26 -0.99 -3.12
CA ALA A 65 18.30 -1.77 -2.36
C ALA A 65 18.84 -3.11 -1.81
N TYR A 66 20.14 -3.36 -1.93
CA TYR A 66 20.76 -4.55 -1.34
C TYR A 66 21.04 -4.36 0.15
N GLU A 67 20.67 -5.33 0.96
CA GLU A 67 21.02 -5.39 2.38
C GLU A 67 22.52 -5.61 2.59
N ASP A 68 23.17 -6.31 1.66
CA ASP A 68 24.61 -6.56 1.69
C ASP A 68 25.38 -5.35 1.16
N GLU A 69 26.07 -4.66 2.06
CA GLU A 69 26.93 -3.51 1.72
C GLU A 69 28.01 -3.85 0.70
N THR A 70 28.54 -5.08 0.70
CA THR A 70 29.55 -5.52 -0.26
C THR A 70 29.00 -5.55 -1.68
N LYS A 71 27.78 -6.01 -1.85
CA LYS A 71 27.10 -5.96 -3.14
C LYS A 71 26.81 -4.53 -3.57
N CYS A 72 26.32 -3.70 -2.68
CA CYS A 72 26.11 -2.28 -2.97
C CYS A 72 27.39 -1.61 -3.43
N ASN A 73 28.49 -1.81 -2.73
CA ASN A 73 29.79 -1.20 -3.06
C ASN A 73 30.34 -1.65 -4.43
N THR A 74 30.08 -2.89 -4.83
CA THR A 74 30.51 -3.40 -6.15
C THR A 74 29.63 -2.92 -7.30
N MET A 75 28.38 -2.55 -7.03
CA MET A 75 27.38 -2.16 -8.03
C MET A 75 26.87 -0.73 -7.83
N MET A 76 27.63 0.10 -7.10
CA MET A 76 27.24 1.46 -6.78
C MET A 76 27.14 2.30 -8.05
N LEU A 77 25.96 2.78 -8.34
CA LEU A 77 25.72 3.77 -9.39
C LEU A 77 26.17 5.15 -8.90
N GLN A 78 26.61 5.98 -9.82
CA GLN A 78 27.02 7.35 -9.50
C GLN A 78 25.89 8.14 -8.82
N GLY A 79 26.18 8.69 -7.66
CA GLY A 79 25.21 9.45 -6.87
C GLY A 79 24.29 8.60 -5.97
N ALA A 80 24.45 7.27 -5.96
CA ALA A 80 23.69 6.40 -5.09
C ALA A 80 24.28 6.34 -3.67
N ILE A 81 23.41 6.09 -2.70
CA ILE A 81 23.77 5.77 -1.32
C ILE A 81 23.39 4.32 -0.99
N SER A 82 24.03 3.76 0.04
CA SER A 82 23.68 2.42 0.51
C SER A 82 22.35 2.43 1.26
N LEU A 83 21.72 1.25 1.37
CA LEU A 83 20.49 1.10 2.15
C LEU A 83 20.69 1.50 3.61
N LYS A 84 21.81 1.10 4.21
CA LYS A 84 22.18 1.45 5.58
C LYS A 84 22.34 2.96 5.79
N GLU A 85 22.97 3.64 4.86
CA GLU A 85 23.12 5.10 4.88
C GLU A 85 21.76 5.79 4.76
N PHE A 86 20.90 5.30 3.87
CA PHE A 86 19.53 5.77 3.71
C PHE A 86 18.71 5.59 5.00
N GLU A 87 18.75 4.42 5.62
CA GLU A 87 18.05 4.13 6.88
C GLU A 87 18.52 5.04 8.02
N SER A 88 19.80 5.30 8.10
CA SER A 88 20.37 6.22 9.10
C SER A 88 19.92 7.67 8.93
N GLY A 89 19.59 8.07 7.69
CA GLY A 89 19.12 9.40 7.35
C GLY A 89 17.61 9.60 7.43
N LEU A 90 16.82 8.53 7.63
CA LEU A 90 15.36 8.57 7.65
C LEU A 90 14.75 9.63 8.57
N PRO A 91 15.23 9.84 9.82
CA PRO A 91 14.67 10.86 10.70
C PRO A 91 14.75 12.29 10.18
N ASN A 92 15.72 12.57 9.31
CA ASN A 92 15.96 13.89 8.71
C ASN A 92 15.36 14.03 7.31
N LEU A 93 14.75 12.98 6.78
CA LEU A 93 14.20 12.97 5.45
C LEU A 93 12.83 13.67 5.41
N LYS A 94 12.60 14.50 4.39
CA LYS A 94 11.29 15.09 4.17
C LYS A 94 10.32 14.00 3.67
N LYS A 95 9.06 14.06 4.10
CA LYS A 95 8.03 13.06 3.74
C LYS A 95 7.69 13.04 2.25
N ASP A 96 7.92 14.12 1.55
CA ASP A 96 7.67 14.30 0.12
C ASP A 96 8.93 14.13 -0.75
N GLN A 97 10.06 13.75 -0.15
CA GLN A 97 11.31 13.53 -0.87
C GLN A 97 11.19 12.32 -1.80
N PRO A 98 11.33 12.49 -3.12
CA PRO A 98 11.37 11.39 -4.06
C PRO A 98 12.59 10.48 -3.83
N ILE A 99 12.34 9.18 -3.77
CA ILE A 99 13.37 8.17 -3.55
C ILE A 99 13.27 7.14 -4.65
N ILE A 100 14.39 6.81 -5.26
CA ILE A 100 14.51 5.80 -6.30
C ILE A 100 15.36 4.66 -5.76
N PHE A 101 14.76 3.48 -5.66
CA PHE A 101 15.47 2.27 -5.29
C PHE A 101 15.89 1.51 -6.55
N TYR A 102 17.10 0.96 -6.56
CA TYR A 102 17.55 0.06 -7.62
C TYR A 102 18.17 -1.20 -7.04
N CYS A 103 18.04 -2.28 -7.78
CA CYS A 103 18.78 -3.53 -7.62
C CYS A 103 19.19 -4.02 -9.00
N ALA A 104 20.32 -4.71 -9.08
CA ALA A 104 20.82 -5.30 -10.30
C ALA A 104 20.52 -6.81 -10.36
#